data_0dfb5f5a92251295e2ed272d7c3a7f1e
#
_entry.id   0dfb5f5a92251295e2ed272d7c3a7f1e
#
_cell.length_a   1.000
_cell.length_b   1.000
_cell.length_c   1.000
_cell.angle_alpha   90.00
_cell.angle_beta   90.00
_cell.angle_gamma   90.00
#
_symmetry.space_group_name_H-M   'P 1'
#
loop_
_entity.id
_entity.type
_entity.pdbx_description
1 polymer ?
#
loop_
_entity_poly.entity_id
_entity_poly.type
_entity_poly.pdbx_seq_one_letter_code
_entity_poly.pdbx_strand_id
1 'polypeptide(L)'
;MTKSTVSETERMVVTRVFDAPRELVWKAWTDPQYVMQWWGPKGFTAPVCKIDFRVGGKFLCCMRSPDGQEFWNAVEYHEIVPHEKIVSLMYFSDSKGNKIDPAQLGIEHEAIDGAYDVTLFEDLGNGQTKLTFIGNEPMESAKNSGQLGGWNEILDKLAAVVAGLTQTK
;
A
#
# COMPACT_ATOMS: atom_id res chain seq x y z
N MET A 1 -8.08 12.99 28.54
CA MET A 1 -8.09 12.60 28.18
C MET A 1 -7.84 12.42 27.45
N THR A 2 -7.59 12.46 27.17
CA THR A 2 -7.45 12.11 26.64
C THR A 2 -7.41 11.89 25.61
N LYS A 3 -7.04 11.97 25.13
CA LYS A 3 -6.95 11.63 24.23
C LYS A 3 -7.03 11.09 23.47
N SER A 4 -7.58 12.14 23.78
CA SER A 4 -7.78 11.12 23.06
C SER A 4 -6.95 10.61 21.97
N THR A 5 -6.38 9.65 22.16
CA THR A 5 -5.67 8.94 21.18
C THR A 5 -6.60 8.49 20.09
N VAL A 6 -6.22 8.66 18.86
CA VAL A 6 -6.95 8.08 17.76
C VAL A 6 -6.94 6.57 17.97
N SER A 7 -8.10 5.99 18.15
CA SER A 7 -8.20 4.55 18.37
C SER A 7 -7.90 3.82 17.07
N GLU A 8 -7.57 2.54 17.19
CA GLU A 8 -7.33 1.70 16.02
C GLU A 8 -8.54 1.67 15.09
N THR A 9 -9.75 1.79 15.64
CA THR A 9 -10.96 1.80 14.85
C THR A 9 -11.11 3.08 14.03
N GLU A 10 -10.31 4.10 14.32
CA GLU A 10 -10.35 5.36 13.58
C GLU A 10 -9.29 5.47 12.50
N ARG A 11 -8.44 4.47 12.39
CA ARG A 11 -7.41 4.45 11.36
C ARG A 11 -8.01 4.13 9.99
N MET A 12 -7.32 4.56 8.93
CA MET A 12 -7.73 4.20 7.58
C MET A 12 -7.66 2.69 7.41
N VAL A 13 -8.76 2.09 6.97
CA VAL A 13 -8.82 0.66 6.67
C VAL A 13 -9.48 0.50 5.32
N VAL A 14 -8.82 -0.24 4.42
CA VAL A 14 -9.41 -0.63 3.15
C VAL A 14 -9.32 -2.14 3.04
N THR A 15 -10.38 -2.75 2.49
CA THR A 15 -10.43 -4.19 2.30
C THR A 15 -10.86 -4.50 0.88
N ARG A 16 -10.37 -5.63 0.38
CA ARG A 16 -10.79 -6.11 -0.94
C ARG A 16 -10.72 -7.64 -0.94
N VAL A 17 -11.73 -8.27 -1.51
CA VAL A 17 -11.70 -9.71 -1.72
C VAL A 17 -11.26 -9.96 -3.16
N PHE A 18 -10.25 -10.83 -3.32
CA PHE A 18 -9.75 -11.22 -4.62
C PHE A 18 -10.15 -12.66 -4.91
N ASP A 19 -10.52 -12.93 -6.15
CA ASP A 19 -10.89 -14.27 -6.58
C ASP A 19 -9.62 -15.01 -7.01
N ALA A 20 -8.71 -15.18 -6.06
CA ALA A 20 -7.40 -15.81 -6.26
C ALA A 20 -6.86 -16.31 -4.93
N PRO A 21 -6.00 -17.36 -4.96
CA PRO A 21 -5.40 -17.87 -3.72
C PRO A 21 -4.41 -16.88 -3.13
N ARG A 22 -4.18 -17.01 -1.83
CA ARG A 22 -3.29 -16.12 -1.07
C ARG A 22 -1.92 -15.97 -1.68
N GLU A 23 -1.36 -17.06 -2.18
CA GLU A 23 -0.02 -17.05 -2.76
C GLU A 23 0.09 -16.11 -3.95
N LEU A 24 -0.96 -16.04 -4.77
CA LEU A 24 -0.95 -15.14 -5.92
C LEU A 24 -1.14 -13.68 -5.52
N VAL A 25 -2.02 -13.42 -4.55
CA VAL A 25 -2.22 -12.05 -4.05
C VAL A 25 -0.95 -11.58 -3.37
N TRP A 26 -0.32 -12.44 -2.57
CA TRP A 26 0.95 -12.14 -1.92
C TRP A 26 2.04 -11.82 -2.95
N LYS A 27 2.13 -12.65 -3.98
CA LYS A 27 3.13 -12.45 -5.03
C LYS A 27 2.92 -11.11 -5.75
N ALA A 28 1.67 -10.79 -6.08
CA ALA A 28 1.36 -9.54 -6.75
C ALA A 28 1.71 -8.33 -5.88
N TRP A 29 1.62 -8.48 -4.56
CA TRP A 29 1.88 -7.40 -3.61
C TRP A 29 3.38 -7.21 -3.34
N THR A 30 4.17 -8.27 -3.44
CA THR A 30 5.57 -8.24 -2.98
C THR A 30 6.61 -8.29 -4.09
N ASP A 31 6.24 -8.71 -5.29
CA ASP A 31 7.18 -8.81 -6.40
C ASP A 31 7.17 -7.48 -7.18
N PRO A 32 8.33 -6.80 -7.31
CA PRO A 32 8.37 -5.49 -7.97
C PRO A 32 7.87 -5.54 -9.42
N GLN A 33 8.04 -6.65 -10.12
CA GLN A 33 7.56 -6.81 -11.47
C GLN A 33 6.03 -6.61 -11.56
N TYR A 34 5.31 -7.06 -10.54
CA TYR A 34 3.86 -6.89 -10.49
C TYR A 34 3.45 -5.58 -9.84
N VAL A 35 4.18 -5.15 -8.80
CA VAL A 35 3.88 -3.89 -8.11
C VAL A 35 3.91 -2.71 -9.08
N MET A 36 4.85 -2.72 -10.03
CA MET A 36 4.94 -1.67 -11.04
C MET A 36 3.66 -1.52 -11.87
N GLN A 37 2.84 -2.56 -11.92
CA GLN A 37 1.64 -2.54 -12.75
C GLN A 37 0.43 -1.94 -12.02
N TRP A 38 0.46 -1.88 -10.68
CA TRP A 38 -0.69 -1.40 -9.93
C TRP A 38 -0.38 -0.29 -8.93
N TRP A 39 0.89 0.04 -8.71
CA TRP A 39 1.22 1.09 -7.75
C TRP A 39 0.81 2.46 -8.30
N GLY A 40 0.09 3.22 -7.46
CA GLY A 40 -0.42 4.54 -7.83
C GLY A 40 -1.89 4.52 -8.21
N PRO A 41 -2.59 5.63 -7.95
CA PRO A 41 -4.01 5.72 -8.28
C PRO A 41 -4.28 5.62 -9.77
N LYS A 42 -5.54 5.64 -10.15
CA LYS A 42 -5.96 5.59 -11.54
C LYS A 42 -5.26 6.68 -12.36
N GLY A 43 -4.72 6.30 -13.50
CA GLY A 43 -4.01 7.22 -14.38
C GLY A 43 -2.53 7.38 -14.08
N PHE A 44 -2.09 6.91 -12.92
CA PHE A 44 -0.67 6.94 -12.58
C PHE A 44 0.04 5.71 -13.13
N THR A 45 1.34 5.86 -13.38
CA THR A 45 2.21 4.74 -13.74
C THR A 45 3.29 4.62 -12.65
N ALA A 46 3.96 3.49 -12.62
CA ALA A 46 5.06 3.26 -11.67
C ALA A 46 6.32 2.87 -12.45
N PRO A 47 7.06 3.87 -12.95
CA PRO A 47 8.22 3.59 -13.80
C PRO A 47 9.41 2.98 -13.08
N VAL A 48 9.49 3.13 -11.77
CA VAL A 48 10.58 2.58 -10.97
C VAL A 48 9.99 1.89 -9.75
N CYS A 49 10.42 0.67 -9.48
CA CYS A 49 10.03 -0.04 -8.27
C CYS A 49 11.15 -0.99 -7.88
N LYS A 50 11.69 -0.78 -6.68
CA LYS A 50 12.76 -1.60 -6.12
C LYS A 50 12.29 -2.12 -4.78
N ILE A 51 12.33 -3.43 -4.59
CA ILE A 51 11.87 -4.05 -3.36
C ILE A 51 12.91 -5.03 -2.85
N ASP A 52 13.40 -4.78 -1.63
CA ASP A 52 14.21 -5.73 -0.88
C ASP A 52 13.28 -6.29 0.19
N PHE A 53 12.58 -7.37 -0.16
CA PHE A 53 11.48 -7.88 0.66
C PHE A 53 12.00 -8.82 1.75
N ARG A 54 12.39 -8.20 2.86
CA ARG A 54 12.82 -8.91 4.07
C ARG A 54 12.68 -7.95 5.24
N VAL A 55 12.65 -8.47 6.45
CA VAL A 55 12.64 -7.63 7.64
C VAL A 55 13.92 -6.79 7.65
N GLY A 56 13.76 -5.48 7.81
CA GLY A 56 14.87 -4.54 7.70
C GLY A 56 15.14 -4.07 6.29
N GLY A 57 14.51 -4.68 5.28
CA GLY A 57 14.64 -4.23 3.89
C GLY A 57 13.72 -3.08 3.58
N LYS A 58 13.82 -2.57 2.36
CA LYS A 58 13.05 -1.41 1.93
C LYS A 58 12.43 -1.60 0.56
N PHE A 59 11.30 -0.93 0.40
CA PHE A 59 10.60 -0.77 -0.86
C PHE A 59 10.78 0.70 -1.27
N LEU A 60 11.08 0.93 -2.53
CA LEU A 60 11.18 2.29 -3.05
C LEU A 60 10.57 2.31 -4.45
N CYS A 61 9.42 2.95 -4.58
CA CYS A 61 8.73 3.05 -5.86
C CYS A 61 8.40 4.49 -6.19
N CYS A 62 8.46 4.79 -7.48
CA CYS A 62 8.02 6.07 -8.02
C CYS A 62 6.65 5.88 -8.65
N MET A 63 5.71 6.75 -8.35
CA MET A 63 4.47 6.82 -9.12
C MET A 63 4.45 8.15 -9.86
N ARG A 64 4.04 8.09 -11.12
CA ARG A 64 4.04 9.25 -12.01
C ARG A 64 2.63 9.57 -12.43
N SER A 65 2.22 10.81 -12.22
CA SER A 65 0.88 11.27 -12.58
C SER A 65 0.76 11.44 -14.10
N PRO A 66 -0.47 11.57 -14.62
CA PRO A 66 -0.66 11.77 -16.07
C PRO A 66 0.04 13.01 -16.61
N ASP A 67 0.25 14.04 -15.78
CA ASP A 67 0.94 15.27 -16.20
C ASP A 67 2.46 15.19 -15.98
N GLY A 68 2.97 14.02 -15.57
CA GLY A 68 4.41 13.79 -15.46
C GLY A 68 5.02 14.08 -14.10
N GLN A 69 4.23 14.48 -13.12
CA GLN A 69 4.74 14.72 -11.78
C GLN A 69 5.06 13.40 -11.09
N GLU A 70 6.22 13.33 -10.44
CA GLU A 70 6.66 12.10 -9.78
C GLU A 70 6.58 12.21 -8.27
N PHE A 71 6.09 11.13 -7.66
CA PHE A 71 5.98 11.00 -6.22
C PHE A 71 6.69 9.70 -5.84
N TRP A 72 7.58 9.77 -4.85
CA TRP A 72 8.32 8.60 -4.41
C TRP A 72 7.78 8.15 -3.06
N ASN A 73 7.62 6.85 -2.93
CA ASN A 73 7.18 6.23 -1.68
C ASN A 73 8.24 5.24 -1.23
N ALA A 74 8.55 5.29 0.05
CA ALA A 74 9.43 4.31 0.67
C ALA A 74 8.65 3.53 1.72
N VAL A 75 8.99 2.25 1.86
CA VAL A 75 8.40 1.39 2.88
C VAL A 75 9.54 0.66 3.58
N GLU A 76 9.48 0.63 4.90
CA GLU A 76 10.42 -0.15 5.71
C GLU A 76 9.65 -1.34 6.26
N TYR A 77 10.17 -2.55 6.06
CA TYR A 77 9.51 -3.77 6.52
C TYR A 77 9.95 -4.11 7.93
N HIS A 78 9.00 -4.22 8.85
CA HIS A 78 9.27 -4.50 10.26
C HIS A 78 8.91 -5.92 10.66
N GLU A 79 7.86 -6.49 10.05
CA GLU A 79 7.47 -7.87 10.34
C GLU A 79 6.88 -8.47 9.06
N ILE A 80 7.27 -9.71 8.75
CA ILE A 80 6.75 -10.42 7.59
C ILE A 80 6.38 -11.83 8.04
N VAL A 81 5.09 -12.16 7.94
CA VAL A 81 4.61 -13.53 8.13
C VAL A 81 4.16 -14.00 6.75
N PRO A 82 4.91 -14.89 6.11
CA PRO A 82 4.65 -15.25 4.70
C PRO A 82 3.21 -15.63 4.43
N HIS A 83 2.63 -15.01 3.42
CA HIS A 83 1.27 -15.20 2.95
C HIS A 83 0.18 -14.74 3.92
N GLU A 84 0.55 -14.12 5.06
CA GLU A 84 -0.43 -13.75 6.09
C GLU A 84 -0.40 -12.28 6.47
N LYS A 85 0.79 -11.72 6.73
CA LYS A 85 0.85 -10.39 7.33
C LYS A 85 2.16 -9.67 7.01
N ILE A 86 2.05 -8.36 6.76
CA ILE A 86 3.21 -7.48 6.65
C ILE A 86 2.96 -6.29 7.57
N VAL A 87 3.91 -6.02 8.47
CA VAL A 87 3.93 -4.80 9.26
C VAL A 87 5.04 -3.92 8.69
N SER A 88 4.70 -2.70 8.34
CA SER A 88 5.64 -1.84 7.63
C SER A 88 5.40 -0.37 7.99
N LEU A 89 6.31 0.48 7.56
CA LEU A 89 6.15 1.92 7.70
C LEU A 89 6.35 2.56 6.33
N MET A 90 5.28 3.15 5.81
CA MET A 90 5.30 3.81 4.51
C MET A 90 5.36 5.31 4.70
N TYR A 91 6.15 5.99 3.88
CA TYR A 91 6.24 7.44 3.90
C TYR A 91 6.60 7.97 2.51
N PHE A 92 6.32 9.25 2.29
CA PHE A 92 6.77 9.92 1.08
C PHE A 92 8.26 10.18 1.18
N SER A 93 8.96 10.01 0.07
CA SER A 93 10.41 10.11 0.06
C SER A 93 10.90 10.85 -1.18
N ASP A 94 12.20 11.12 -1.21
CA ASP A 94 12.86 11.53 -2.43
C ASP A 94 13.26 10.28 -3.23
N SER A 95 13.93 10.47 -4.35
CA SER A 95 14.29 9.36 -5.23
C SER A 95 15.34 8.43 -4.64
N LYS A 96 15.93 8.83 -3.52
CA LYS A 96 16.93 8.02 -2.81
C LYS A 96 16.35 7.30 -1.60
N GLY A 97 15.05 7.50 -1.33
CA GLY A 97 14.38 6.86 -0.20
C GLY A 97 14.46 7.65 1.09
N ASN A 98 14.95 8.89 1.06
CA ASN A 98 14.98 9.73 2.25
C ASN A 98 13.62 10.34 2.50
N LYS A 99 13.14 10.26 3.74
CA LYS A 99 11.82 10.77 4.11
C LYS A 99 11.72 12.27 3.85
N ILE A 100 10.62 12.70 3.26
CA ILE A 100 10.32 14.12 3.05
C ILE A 100 8.96 14.44 3.67
N ASP A 101 8.73 15.74 3.87
CA ASP A 101 7.44 16.21 4.35
C ASP A 101 6.46 16.21 3.16
N PRO A 102 5.33 15.50 3.25
CA PRO A 102 4.34 15.47 2.16
C PRO A 102 3.84 16.86 1.77
N ALA A 103 3.86 17.82 2.69
CA ALA A 103 3.45 19.18 2.39
C ALA A 103 4.29 19.83 1.28
N GLN A 104 5.54 19.37 1.13
CA GLN A 104 6.40 19.86 0.03
C GLN A 104 5.86 19.47 -1.33
N LEU A 105 5.01 18.43 -1.37
CA LEU A 105 4.39 17.95 -2.60
C LEU A 105 2.94 18.44 -2.74
N GLY A 106 2.49 19.29 -1.82
CA GLY A 106 1.10 19.74 -1.80
C GLY A 106 0.13 18.68 -1.31
N ILE A 107 0.63 17.69 -0.59
CA ILE A 107 -0.18 16.57 -0.09
C ILE A 107 -0.47 16.77 1.38
N GLU A 108 -1.75 16.69 1.74
CA GLU A 108 -2.16 16.66 3.15
C GLU A 108 -2.15 15.22 3.62
N HIS A 109 -1.24 14.92 4.51
CA HIS A 109 -1.13 13.58 5.06
C HIS A 109 -0.77 13.72 6.54
N GLU A 110 -1.59 13.13 7.38
CA GLU A 110 -1.44 13.25 8.82
C GLU A 110 -1.19 11.86 9.42
N ALA A 111 0.08 11.50 9.51
CA ALA A 111 0.45 10.20 10.05
C ALA A 111 0.19 10.15 11.55
N ILE A 112 -0.25 8.98 12.02
CA ILE A 112 -0.39 8.72 13.44
C ILE A 112 0.99 8.39 13.98
N ASP A 113 1.46 9.16 14.96
CA ASP A 113 2.79 9.02 15.52
C ASP A 113 2.96 7.62 16.13
N GLY A 114 4.02 6.93 15.74
CA GLY A 114 4.33 5.60 16.24
C GLY A 114 3.51 4.46 15.65
N ALA A 115 2.63 4.75 14.70
CA ALA A 115 1.79 3.71 14.10
C ALA A 115 2.45 3.13 12.87
N TYR A 116 2.34 1.82 12.72
CA TYR A 116 2.80 1.12 11.52
C TYR A 116 1.62 0.75 10.65
N ASP A 117 1.89 0.61 9.35
CA ASP A 117 0.91 0.06 8.41
C ASP A 117 0.85 -1.45 8.60
N VAL A 118 -0.33 -2.02 8.47
CA VAL A 118 -0.51 -3.47 8.57
C VAL A 118 -1.27 -3.95 7.35
N THR A 119 -0.71 -4.93 6.66
CA THR A 119 -1.37 -5.57 5.52
C THR A 119 -1.64 -7.02 5.89
N LEU A 120 -2.90 -7.43 5.81
CA LEU A 120 -3.32 -8.77 6.18
C LEU A 120 -3.86 -9.50 4.94
N PHE A 121 -3.49 -10.78 4.82
CA PHE A 121 -3.93 -11.64 3.72
C PHE A 121 -4.64 -12.83 4.34
N GLU A 122 -5.95 -12.88 4.18
CA GLU A 122 -6.78 -13.90 4.81
C GLU A 122 -7.31 -14.86 3.76
N ASP A 123 -7.04 -16.15 3.94
CA ASP A 123 -7.57 -17.19 3.06
C ASP A 123 -9.05 -17.43 3.42
N LEU A 124 -9.95 -17.11 2.50
CA LEU A 124 -11.39 -17.27 2.74
C LEU A 124 -11.88 -18.65 2.35
N GLY A 125 -11.03 -19.50 1.78
CA GLY A 125 -11.46 -20.76 1.20
C GLY A 125 -11.95 -20.54 -0.23
N ASN A 126 -12.18 -21.64 -0.93
CA ASN A 126 -12.69 -21.60 -2.31
C ASN A 126 -11.84 -20.78 -3.27
N GLY A 127 -10.53 -20.63 -2.96
CA GLY A 127 -9.62 -19.89 -3.82
C GLY A 127 -9.76 -18.38 -3.73
N GLN A 128 -10.33 -17.87 -2.64
CA GLN A 128 -10.49 -16.43 -2.43
C GLN A 128 -9.64 -15.93 -1.29
N THR A 129 -9.20 -14.68 -1.42
CA THR A 129 -8.36 -14.02 -0.41
C THR A 129 -8.94 -12.66 -0.06
N LYS A 130 -9.02 -12.37 1.23
CA LYS A 130 -9.37 -11.03 1.70
C LYS A 130 -8.10 -10.30 2.10
N LEU A 131 -7.84 -9.18 1.44
CA LEU A 131 -6.74 -8.29 1.79
C LEU A 131 -7.29 -7.13 2.61
N THR A 132 -6.64 -6.85 3.74
CA THR A 132 -6.97 -5.69 4.57
C THR A 132 -5.72 -4.85 4.71
N PHE A 133 -5.80 -3.59 4.37
CA PHE A 133 -4.71 -2.65 4.57
C PHE A 133 -5.14 -1.63 5.62
N ILE A 134 -4.37 -1.56 6.71
CA ILE A 134 -4.60 -0.60 7.78
C ILE A 134 -3.47 0.42 7.69
N GLY A 135 -3.82 1.64 7.31
CA GLY A 135 -2.84 2.70 7.11
C GLY A 135 -2.46 3.38 8.40
N ASN A 136 -1.42 4.19 8.34
CA ASN A 136 -0.90 4.90 9.51
C ASN A 136 -1.47 6.32 9.62
N GLU A 137 -2.65 6.54 9.09
CA GLU A 137 -3.31 7.85 9.24
C GLU A 137 -4.75 7.66 9.64
N PRO A 138 -5.37 8.69 10.25
CA PRO A 138 -6.79 8.60 10.63
C PRO A 138 -7.68 8.46 9.39
N MET A 139 -8.77 7.73 9.53
CA MET A 139 -9.74 7.56 8.44
C MET A 139 -10.28 8.90 7.97
N GLU A 140 -10.54 9.82 8.89
CA GLU A 140 -11.05 11.15 8.53
C GLU A 140 -10.06 11.90 7.65
N SER A 141 -8.78 11.86 8.00
CA SER A 141 -7.72 12.47 7.20
C SER A 141 -7.62 11.82 5.83
N ALA A 142 -7.71 10.50 5.78
CA ALA A 142 -7.62 9.76 4.53
C ALA A 142 -8.77 10.11 3.58
N LYS A 143 -9.97 10.31 4.12
CA LYS A 143 -11.12 10.72 3.33
C LYS A 143 -10.93 12.13 2.78
N ASN A 144 -10.49 13.05 3.64
CA ASN A 144 -10.37 14.46 3.27
C ASN A 144 -9.24 14.72 2.29
N SER A 145 -8.15 13.96 2.39
CA SER A 145 -6.99 14.14 1.53
C SER A 145 -7.09 13.42 0.20
N GLY A 146 -8.09 12.54 0.04
CA GLY A 146 -8.21 11.71 -1.15
C GLY A 146 -7.42 10.41 -1.08
N GLN A 147 -6.71 10.14 0.02
CA GLN A 147 -5.93 8.92 0.16
C GLN A 147 -6.80 7.66 0.12
N LEU A 148 -7.96 7.72 0.76
CA LEU A 148 -8.85 6.57 0.77
C LEU A 148 -9.34 6.23 -0.64
N GLY A 149 -9.74 7.25 -1.41
CA GLY A 149 -10.14 7.05 -2.80
C GLY A 149 -8.99 6.53 -3.65
N GLY A 150 -7.78 7.07 -3.43
CA GLY A 150 -6.58 6.59 -4.13
C GLY A 150 -6.29 5.14 -3.85
N TRP A 151 -6.41 4.70 -2.59
CA TRP A 151 -6.19 3.31 -2.23
C TRP A 151 -7.21 2.39 -2.90
N ASN A 152 -8.46 2.81 -3.00
CA ASN A 152 -9.46 2.01 -3.70
C ASN A 152 -9.13 1.86 -5.18
N GLU A 153 -8.63 2.91 -5.81
CA GLU A 153 -8.20 2.85 -7.21
C GLU A 153 -6.98 1.93 -7.39
N ILE A 154 -6.06 2.00 -6.44
CA ILE A 154 -4.88 1.12 -6.44
C ILE A 154 -5.33 -0.34 -6.36
N LEU A 155 -6.28 -0.64 -5.48
CA LEU A 155 -6.77 -2.01 -5.32
C LEU A 155 -7.54 -2.49 -6.54
N ASP A 156 -8.21 -1.60 -7.28
CA ASP A 156 -8.83 -1.96 -8.56
C ASP A 156 -7.76 -2.43 -9.55
N LYS A 157 -6.64 -1.73 -9.62
CA LYS A 157 -5.54 -2.09 -10.51
C LYS A 157 -4.90 -3.41 -10.07
N LEU A 158 -4.74 -3.58 -8.76
CA LEU A 158 -4.21 -4.84 -8.22
C LEU A 158 -5.12 -6.00 -8.58
N ALA A 159 -6.43 -5.81 -8.51
CA ALA A 159 -7.39 -6.85 -8.86
C ALA A 159 -7.22 -7.29 -10.30
N ALA A 160 -6.97 -6.35 -11.22
CA ALA A 160 -6.74 -6.67 -12.62
C ALA A 160 -5.44 -7.48 -12.80
N VAL A 161 -4.38 -7.13 -12.08
CA VAL A 161 -3.12 -7.86 -12.14
C VAL A 161 -3.30 -9.28 -11.63
N VAL A 162 -3.97 -9.42 -10.48
CA VAL A 162 -4.22 -10.74 -9.87
C VAL A 162 -5.06 -11.62 -10.82
N ALA A 163 -6.08 -11.02 -11.45
CA ALA A 163 -6.92 -11.77 -12.39
C ALA A 163 -6.09 -12.29 -13.57
N GLY A 164 -5.14 -11.47 -14.05
CA GLY A 164 -4.24 -11.91 -15.11
C GLY A 164 -3.35 -13.07 -14.70
N LEU A 165 -2.92 -13.08 -13.44
CA LEU A 165 -2.07 -14.15 -12.91
C LEU A 165 -2.83 -15.48 -12.81
N THR A 166 -4.11 -15.44 -12.51
CA THR A 166 -4.90 -16.67 -12.42
C THR A 166 -5.18 -17.28 -13.79
N GLN A 167 -5.08 -16.49 -14.85
CA GLN A 167 -5.35 -16.95 -16.22
C GLN A 167 -4.10 -17.52 -16.91
N THR A 168 -2.93 -17.30 -16.35
CA THR A 168 -1.67 -17.69 -16.99
C THR A 168 -1.08 -18.97 -16.41
N LYS A 169 -1.89 -19.95 -16.16
CA LYS A 169 -1.41 -21.22 -15.61
C LYS A 169 -0.78 -22.09 -16.66
#